data_87e81fef5aa4064a3ea1f723fdd134e3
#
_entry.id   87e81fef5aa4064a3ea1f723fdd134e3
#
_cell.length_a   1.000
_cell.length_b   1.000
_cell.length_c   1.000
_cell.angle_alpha   90.00
_cell.angle_beta   90.00
_cell.angle_gamma   90.00
#
_symmetry.space_group_name_H-M   'P 1'
#
loop_
_entity.id
_entity.type
_entity.pdbx_description
1 polymer ?
#
loop_
_entity_poly.entity_id
_entity_poly.type
_entity_poly.pdbx_seq_one_letter_code
_entity_poly.pdbx_strand_id
1 'polypeptide(L)'
;WHLAPMEECTAAGPHTNWPLQKGFDRFYGFLNGETDQFYPELTQDNQHILPPRTPEEGYHLTEDLIDQSTTWIRDLVSVRPDRPFFLYLAFGAQHAPHHAPDSYLAKWRGRFDEGWDVHRAQWFARQIEMGIVPPDTVLSPRNPGVRPWDELTVNEKLFACRLQEAFAAMLDHTDAQIGRLLQFLDERNLTDNTMIMLLSDNGASREGGPQGVMDEWSFFNAEWENVDDIVANRLDDIGTKNAHSNYPWGWSQVGNTPSRWYKSQTYGGGI
;
A
#
# COMPACT_ATOMS: atom_id res chain seq x y z
N TRP A 1 11.40 -4.70 -4.16
CA TRP A 1 12.33 -5.73 -3.67
C TRP A 1 12.72 -5.51 -2.22
N HIS A 2 13.24 -4.33 -1.87
CA HIS A 2 13.62 -3.86 -0.53
C HIS A 2 14.59 -4.79 0.24
N LEU A 3 15.36 -5.60 -0.48
CA LEU A 3 16.40 -6.48 0.09
C LEU A 3 17.80 -6.15 -0.43
N ALA A 4 17.93 -5.10 -1.24
CA ALA A 4 19.21 -4.53 -1.64
C ALA A 4 19.52 -3.29 -0.78
N PRO A 5 20.78 -3.09 -0.35
CA PRO A 5 21.21 -1.83 0.25
C PRO A 5 20.92 -0.64 -0.69
N MET A 6 20.60 0.52 -0.13
CA MET A 6 20.21 1.69 -0.92
C MET A 6 21.27 2.09 -1.97
N GLU A 7 22.54 1.98 -1.61
CA GLU A 7 23.67 2.26 -2.52
C GLU A 7 23.80 1.27 -3.69
N GLU A 8 23.15 0.12 -3.60
CA GLU A 8 23.08 -0.86 -4.68
C GLU A 8 21.84 -0.66 -5.57
N CYS A 9 20.85 0.15 -5.16
CA CYS A 9 19.63 0.39 -5.92
C CYS A 9 19.82 1.37 -7.08
N THR A 10 21.01 1.48 -7.63
CA THR A 10 21.34 2.36 -8.76
C THR A 10 22.02 1.59 -9.89
N ALA A 11 21.93 2.09 -11.12
CA ALA A 11 22.59 1.49 -12.27
C ALA A 11 24.13 1.43 -12.14
N ALA A 12 24.73 2.27 -11.30
CA ALA A 12 26.17 2.35 -11.08
C ALA A 12 26.66 1.46 -9.92
N GLY A 13 25.76 0.96 -9.09
CA GLY A 13 26.07 0.09 -7.96
C GLY A 13 26.31 -1.36 -8.39
N PRO A 14 26.91 -2.19 -7.50
CA PRO A 14 26.96 -3.63 -7.73
C PRO A 14 25.55 -4.19 -7.63
N HIS A 15 25.20 -5.11 -8.51
CA HIS A 15 23.86 -5.75 -8.50
C HIS A 15 23.79 -7.00 -7.59
N THR A 16 24.72 -7.15 -6.65
CA THR A 16 24.93 -8.37 -5.84
C THR A 16 23.67 -8.79 -5.06
N ASN A 17 22.86 -7.82 -4.63
CA ASN A 17 21.64 -8.06 -3.86
C ASN A 17 20.35 -7.88 -4.68
N TRP A 18 20.45 -7.75 -5.99
CA TRP A 18 19.31 -7.70 -6.87
C TRP A 18 18.67 -9.09 -7.07
N PRO A 19 17.39 -9.18 -7.44
CA PRO A 19 16.66 -10.44 -7.48
C PRO A 19 17.30 -11.56 -8.30
N LEU A 20 17.87 -11.27 -9.48
CA LEU A 20 18.50 -12.26 -10.34
C LEU A 20 19.72 -12.93 -9.68
N GLN A 21 20.47 -12.20 -8.84
CA GLN A 21 21.58 -12.74 -8.07
C GLN A 21 21.14 -13.48 -6.79
N LYS A 22 19.84 -13.46 -6.48
CA LYS A 22 19.23 -14.18 -5.37
C LYS A 22 18.43 -15.42 -5.82
N GLY A 23 18.55 -15.80 -7.09
CA GLY A 23 17.99 -17.05 -7.63
C GLY A 23 16.68 -16.90 -8.39
N PHE A 24 16.20 -15.68 -8.62
CA PHE A 24 15.07 -15.45 -9.52
C PHE A 24 15.52 -15.46 -10.98
N ASP A 25 14.75 -16.09 -11.84
CA ASP A 25 15.01 -16.10 -13.29
C ASP A 25 14.69 -14.74 -13.94
N ARG A 26 13.72 -14.02 -13.39
CA ARG A 26 13.22 -12.74 -13.91
C ARG A 26 12.88 -11.81 -12.75
N PHE A 27 12.93 -10.51 -13.03
CA PHE A 27 12.49 -9.46 -12.15
C PHE A 27 11.78 -8.35 -12.93
N TYR A 28 10.70 -7.80 -12.36
CA TYR A 28 10.05 -6.58 -12.82
C TYR A 28 9.45 -5.86 -11.64
N GLY A 29 9.80 -4.60 -11.45
CA GLY A 29 9.31 -3.81 -10.32
C GLY A 29 10.33 -2.77 -9.87
N PHE A 30 10.30 -2.42 -8.60
CA PHE A 30 11.20 -1.44 -7.99
C PHE A 30 12.10 -2.08 -6.93
N LEU A 31 13.26 -1.50 -6.69
CA LEU A 31 14.29 -2.06 -5.78
C LEU A 31 14.17 -1.51 -4.36
N ASN A 32 13.76 -0.26 -4.24
CA ASN A 32 13.60 0.45 -2.96
C ASN A 32 12.41 -0.07 -2.14
N GLY A 33 12.21 0.46 -0.92
CA GLY A 33 11.10 0.11 -0.03
C GLY A 33 9.76 0.67 -0.47
N GLU A 34 9.80 1.76 -1.22
CA GLU A 34 8.63 2.47 -1.76
C GLU A 34 8.93 3.02 -3.14
N THR A 35 7.89 3.35 -3.87
CA THR A 35 7.96 4.07 -5.15
C THR A 35 6.61 4.72 -5.46
N ASP A 36 6.63 5.76 -6.27
CA ASP A 36 5.44 6.37 -6.84
C ASP A 36 4.69 5.35 -7.72
N GLN A 37 3.36 5.29 -7.61
CA GLN A 37 2.57 4.30 -8.35
C GLN A 37 2.25 4.76 -9.78
N PHE A 38 2.36 6.05 -10.07
CA PHE A 38 2.17 6.64 -11.39
C PHE A 38 3.50 6.89 -12.13
N TYR A 39 4.59 7.15 -11.39
CA TYR A 39 5.93 7.42 -11.89
C TYR A 39 6.99 6.55 -11.18
N PRO A 40 6.86 5.21 -11.20
CA PRO A 40 7.75 4.35 -10.47
C PRO A 40 9.17 4.34 -11.03
N GLU A 41 10.15 4.12 -10.16
CA GLU A 41 11.51 3.73 -10.57
C GLU A 41 11.54 2.26 -10.93
N LEU A 42 11.27 1.94 -12.21
CA LEU A 42 11.18 0.55 -12.66
C LEU A 42 12.54 -0.04 -12.99
N THR A 43 12.67 -1.31 -12.65
CA THR A 43 13.77 -2.18 -13.03
C THR A 43 13.21 -3.45 -13.65
N GLN A 44 13.72 -3.82 -14.82
CA GLN A 44 13.48 -5.12 -15.44
C GLN A 44 14.78 -5.90 -15.47
N ASP A 45 14.77 -7.08 -14.86
CA ASP A 45 15.94 -7.93 -14.67
C ASP A 45 17.08 -7.13 -13.97
N ASN A 46 18.12 -6.72 -14.67
CA ASN A 46 19.24 -5.90 -14.13
C ASN A 46 19.32 -4.51 -14.79
N GLN A 47 18.23 -3.99 -15.34
CA GLN A 47 18.23 -2.71 -16.05
C GLN A 47 17.09 -1.81 -15.58
N HIS A 48 17.39 -0.55 -15.27
CA HIS A 48 16.36 0.46 -15.09
C HIS A 48 15.65 0.72 -16.41
N ILE A 49 14.34 0.80 -16.36
CA ILE A 49 13.47 1.04 -17.51
C ILE A 49 12.47 2.15 -17.20
N LEU A 50 11.89 2.71 -18.25
CA LEU A 50 10.75 3.61 -18.10
C LEU A 50 9.43 2.81 -18.06
N PRO A 51 8.40 3.33 -17.39
CA PRO A 51 7.05 2.77 -17.48
C PRO A 51 6.59 2.65 -18.96
N PRO A 52 5.82 1.61 -19.30
CA PRO A 52 5.40 1.38 -20.69
C PRO A 52 4.38 2.41 -21.20
N ARG A 53 3.78 3.16 -20.32
CA ARG A 53 2.79 4.23 -20.60
C ARG A 53 2.96 5.37 -19.61
N THR A 54 2.43 6.54 -19.94
CA THR A 54 2.35 7.67 -19.00
C THR A 54 1.08 7.55 -18.12
N PRO A 55 1.00 8.27 -16.99
CA PRO A 55 -0.22 8.34 -16.19
C PRO A 55 -1.42 8.88 -16.98
N GLU A 56 -1.20 9.80 -17.93
CA GLU A 56 -2.23 10.34 -18.82
C GLU A 56 -2.79 9.28 -19.78
N GLU A 57 -1.97 8.27 -20.09
CA GLU A 57 -2.36 7.09 -20.88
C GLU A 57 -2.92 5.96 -19.99
N GLY A 58 -3.17 6.23 -18.71
CA GLY A 58 -3.75 5.30 -17.76
C GLY A 58 -2.75 4.34 -17.12
N TYR A 59 -1.48 4.74 -16.94
CA TYR A 59 -0.51 3.91 -16.24
C TYR A 59 -0.75 3.91 -14.73
N HIS A 60 -0.67 2.73 -14.12
CA HIS A 60 -0.56 2.52 -12.69
C HIS A 60 0.26 1.25 -12.40
N LEU A 61 1.25 1.35 -11.49
CA LEU A 61 2.20 0.27 -11.21
C LEU A 61 1.53 -1.05 -10.79
N THR A 62 0.49 -0.99 -9.94
CA THR A 62 -0.22 -2.19 -9.49
C THR A 62 -0.84 -2.98 -10.65
N GLU A 63 -1.38 -2.30 -11.67
CA GLU A 63 -1.92 -2.91 -12.87
C GLU A 63 -0.81 -3.53 -13.73
N ASP A 64 0.28 -2.80 -13.91
CA ASP A 64 1.43 -3.22 -14.69
C ASP A 64 2.10 -4.48 -14.10
N LEU A 65 2.23 -4.55 -12.77
CA LEU A 65 2.75 -5.75 -12.09
C LEU A 65 1.89 -6.99 -12.38
N ILE A 66 0.58 -6.86 -12.45
CA ILE A 66 -0.33 -7.97 -12.82
C ILE A 66 -0.20 -8.32 -14.30
N ASP A 67 -0.11 -7.34 -15.18
CA ASP A 67 0.06 -7.55 -16.63
C ASP A 67 1.38 -8.30 -16.92
N GLN A 68 2.47 -7.93 -16.26
CA GLN A 68 3.75 -8.64 -16.37
C GLN A 68 3.68 -10.05 -15.80
N SER A 69 3.08 -10.21 -14.62
CA SER A 69 2.92 -11.52 -13.97
C SER A 69 2.13 -12.50 -14.84
N THR A 70 1.00 -12.08 -15.37
CA THR A 70 0.16 -12.91 -16.25
C THR A 70 0.84 -13.21 -17.57
N THR A 71 1.62 -12.27 -18.11
CA THR A 71 2.41 -12.47 -19.32
C THR A 71 3.47 -13.54 -19.11
N TRP A 72 4.24 -13.46 -18.05
CA TRP A 72 5.29 -14.45 -17.76
C TRP A 72 4.74 -15.85 -17.47
N ILE A 73 3.65 -15.96 -16.71
CA ILE A 73 3.00 -17.26 -16.48
C ILE A 73 2.50 -17.83 -17.82
N ARG A 74 1.85 -17.01 -18.66
CA ARG A 74 1.34 -17.43 -19.98
C ARG A 74 2.47 -17.96 -20.86
N ASP A 75 3.58 -17.23 -20.93
CA ASP A 75 4.74 -17.61 -21.74
C ASP A 75 5.33 -18.95 -21.25
N LEU A 76 5.50 -19.08 -19.93
CA LEU A 76 6.06 -20.30 -19.32
C LEU A 76 5.18 -21.52 -19.62
N VAL A 77 3.89 -21.45 -19.32
CA VAL A 77 2.99 -22.61 -19.49
C VAL A 77 2.75 -22.96 -20.96
N SER A 78 2.91 -22.01 -21.88
CA SER A 78 2.82 -22.25 -23.32
C SER A 78 3.99 -23.07 -23.86
N VAL A 79 5.19 -22.90 -23.29
CA VAL A 79 6.42 -23.55 -23.73
C VAL A 79 6.77 -24.78 -22.89
N ARG A 80 6.50 -24.68 -21.59
CA ARG A 80 6.85 -25.70 -20.58
C ARG A 80 5.67 -25.90 -19.60
N PRO A 81 4.56 -26.52 -20.05
CA PRO A 81 3.35 -26.68 -19.21
C PRO A 81 3.56 -27.56 -17.98
N ASP A 82 4.58 -28.41 -18.00
CA ASP A 82 4.98 -29.30 -16.90
C ASP A 82 5.96 -28.67 -15.91
N ARG A 83 6.49 -27.48 -16.21
CA ARG A 83 7.43 -26.80 -15.31
C ARG A 83 6.67 -25.98 -14.26
N PRO A 84 6.91 -26.22 -12.95
CA PRO A 84 6.35 -25.38 -11.90
C PRO A 84 6.93 -23.96 -11.95
N PHE A 85 6.18 -22.99 -11.43
CA PHE A 85 6.67 -21.63 -11.24
C PHE A 85 6.55 -21.20 -9.76
N PHE A 86 7.40 -20.27 -9.39
CA PHE A 86 7.30 -19.51 -8.14
C PHE A 86 7.21 -18.03 -8.49
N LEU A 87 6.09 -17.39 -8.14
CA LEU A 87 5.87 -15.94 -8.29
C LEU A 87 5.91 -15.29 -6.92
N TYR A 88 6.85 -14.39 -6.70
CA TYR A 88 6.87 -13.47 -5.57
C TYR A 88 6.36 -12.11 -6.05
N LEU A 89 5.07 -11.83 -5.80
CA LEU A 89 4.38 -10.62 -6.23
C LEU A 89 4.27 -9.66 -5.04
N ALA A 90 5.20 -8.70 -4.97
CA ALA A 90 5.24 -7.70 -3.92
C ALA A 90 4.77 -6.35 -4.49
N PHE A 91 3.56 -5.94 -4.11
CA PHE A 91 3.01 -4.65 -4.50
C PHE A 91 3.70 -3.49 -3.75
N GLY A 92 3.65 -2.27 -4.32
CA GLY A 92 3.90 -1.05 -3.56
C GLY A 92 2.80 -0.75 -2.54
N ALA A 93 1.57 -1.15 -2.83
CA ALA A 93 0.44 -1.07 -1.90
C ALA A 93 0.64 -2.07 -0.73
N GLN A 94 0.36 -1.73 0.50
CA GLN A 94 -0.24 -0.49 1.03
C GLN A 94 0.78 0.52 1.60
N HIS A 95 2.02 0.51 1.15
CA HIS A 95 2.96 1.54 1.53
C HIS A 95 2.58 2.89 0.90
N ALA A 96 2.87 4.00 1.57
CA ALA A 96 2.77 5.30 0.95
C ALA A 96 3.79 5.43 -0.22
N PRO A 97 3.52 6.31 -1.20
CA PRO A 97 2.36 7.20 -1.31
C PRO A 97 1.07 6.42 -1.62
N HIS A 98 -0.01 6.82 -0.96
CA HIS A 98 -1.32 6.17 -1.18
C HIS A 98 -1.95 6.68 -2.46
N HIS A 99 -1.62 6.06 -3.57
CA HIS A 99 -2.09 6.41 -4.92
C HIS A 99 -3.14 5.41 -5.42
N ALA A 100 -4.20 5.92 -6.02
CA ALA A 100 -5.22 5.10 -6.68
C ALA A 100 -5.83 5.83 -7.88
N PRO A 101 -6.37 5.09 -8.87
CA PRO A 101 -7.12 5.71 -9.95
C PRO A 101 -8.35 6.48 -9.44
N ASP A 102 -8.72 7.57 -10.12
CA ASP A 102 -9.79 8.50 -9.71
C ASP A 102 -11.13 7.81 -9.41
N SER A 103 -11.46 6.74 -10.15
CA SER A 103 -12.69 5.97 -9.94
C SER A 103 -12.73 5.28 -8.57
N TYR A 104 -11.58 4.83 -8.06
CA TYR A 104 -11.46 4.24 -6.73
C TYR A 104 -11.47 5.33 -5.66
N LEU A 105 -10.79 6.45 -5.87
CA LEU A 105 -10.85 7.60 -4.95
C LEU A 105 -12.29 8.08 -4.78
N ALA A 106 -13.04 8.22 -5.87
CA ALA A 106 -14.45 8.64 -5.84
C ALA A 106 -15.36 7.66 -5.06
N LYS A 107 -15.10 6.35 -5.15
CA LYS A 107 -15.85 5.30 -4.44
C LYS A 107 -15.78 5.44 -2.93
N TRP A 108 -14.67 5.92 -2.40
CA TRP A 108 -14.39 5.99 -0.96
C TRP A 108 -14.71 7.36 -0.34
N ARG A 109 -15.12 8.36 -1.13
CA ARG A 109 -15.50 9.69 -0.64
C ARG A 109 -16.58 9.63 0.44
N GLY A 110 -16.33 10.32 1.57
CA GLY A 110 -17.25 10.43 2.71
C GLY A 110 -17.45 9.14 3.52
N ARG A 111 -16.63 8.12 3.30
CA ARG A 111 -16.76 6.85 4.02
C ARG A 111 -16.14 6.84 5.41
N PHE A 112 -15.37 7.87 5.75
CA PHE A 112 -14.61 7.96 7.01
C PHE A 112 -14.99 9.18 7.86
N ASP A 113 -16.07 9.86 7.55
CA ASP A 113 -16.51 11.10 8.20
C ASP A 113 -16.83 10.93 9.70
N GLU A 114 -17.21 9.71 10.14
CA GLU A 114 -17.42 9.37 11.55
C GLU A 114 -16.11 9.37 12.37
N GLY A 115 -14.96 9.30 11.71
CA GLY A 115 -13.64 9.39 12.31
C GLY A 115 -13.10 8.10 12.92
N TRP A 116 -11.83 8.14 13.27
CA TRP A 116 -11.10 6.95 13.68
C TRP A 116 -11.57 6.28 14.98
N ASP A 117 -12.11 7.03 15.94
CA ASP A 117 -12.58 6.44 17.18
C ASP A 117 -13.82 5.54 16.94
N VAL A 118 -14.74 6.00 16.11
CA VAL A 118 -15.94 5.24 15.71
C VAL A 118 -15.56 4.04 14.86
N HIS A 119 -14.78 4.24 13.81
CA HIS A 119 -14.34 3.14 12.93
C HIS A 119 -13.56 2.07 13.69
N ARG A 120 -12.71 2.46 14.64
CA ARG A 120 -11.97 1.51 15.47
C ARG A 120 -12.89 0.62 16.29
N ALA A 121 -13.91 1.20 16.90
CA ALA A 121 -14.89 0.43 17.67
C ALA A 121 -15.74 -0.50 16.77
N GLN A 122 -16.17 -0.01 15.62
CA GLN A 122 -16.92 -0.79 14.63
C GLN A 122 -16.10 -1.96 14.08
N TRP A 123 -14.84 -1.73 13.71
CA TRP A 123 -13.96 -2.78 13.19
C TRP A 123 -13.66 -3.83 14.26
N PHE A 124 -13.44 -3.43 15.50
CA PHE A 124 -13.25 -4.36 16.60
C PHE A 124 -14.49 -5.24 16.84
N ALA A 125 -15.67 -4.64 16.87
CA ALA A 125 -16.92 -5.40 17.02
C ALA A 125 -17.09 -6.41 15.88
N ARG A 126 -16.80 -6.02 14.64
CA ARG A 126 -16.86 -6.89 13.48
C ARG A 126 -15.82 -8.02 13.52
N GLN A 127 -14.61 -7.77 14.01
CA GLN A 127 -13.58 -8.80 14.17
C GLN A 127 -14.03 -9.89 15.15
N ILE A 128 -14.71 -9.50 16.24
CA ILE A 128 -15.31 -10.45 17.19
C ILE A 128 -16.44 -11.24 16.51
N GLU A 129 -17.35 -10.57 15.82
CA GLU A 129 -18.48 -11.19 15.11
C GLU A 129 -18.01 -12.22 14.08
N MET A 130 -16.93 -11.89 13.34
CA MET A 130 -16.34 -12.76 12.33
C MET A 130 -15.45 -13.88 12.92
N GLY A 131 -15.21 -13.88 14.23
CA GLY A 131 -14.31 -14.84 14.87
C GLY A 131 -12.82 -14.64 14.55
N ILE A 132 -12.44 -13.46 14.07
CA ILE A 132 -11.04 -13.11 13.80
C ILE A 132 -10.25 -12.99 15.11
N VAL A 133 -10.91 -12.47 16.15
CA VAL A 133 -10.35 -12.39 17.51
C VAL A 133 -11.30 -13.08 18.50
N PRO A 134 -10.79 -13.64 19.61
CA PRO A 134 -11.62 -14.24 20.66
C PRO A 134 -12.68 -13.26 21.22
N PRO A 135 -13.85 -13.75 21.64
CA PRO A 135 -14.95 -12.89 22.12
C PRO A 135 -14.62 -12.13 23.41
N ASP A 136 -13.66 -12.60 24.18
CA ASP A 136 -13.17 -11.98 25.43
C ASP A 136 -11.98 -11.02 25.19
N THR A 137 -11.62 -10.78 23.92
CA THR A 137 -10.56 -9.81 23.56
C THR A 137 -10.95 -8.42 24.04
N VAL A 138 -10.01 -7.72 24.64
CA VAL A 138 -10.20 -6.33 25.10
C VAL A 138 -9.55 -5.39 24.10
N LEU A 139 -10.32 -4.41 23.62
CA LEU A 139 -9.78 -3.36 22.76
C LEU A 139 -8.73 -2.55 23.52
N SER A 140 -7.53 -2.49 22.99
CA SER A 140 -6.43 -1.74 23.59
C SER A 140 -6.77 -0.23 23.68
N PRO A 141 -6.24 0.51 24.67
CA PRO A 141 -6.45 1.96 24.76
C PRO A 141 -5.84 2.68 23.56
N ARG A 142 -6.27 3.94 23.35
CA ARG A 142 -5.68 4.83 22.33
C ARG A 142 -4.17 4.97 22.57
N ASN A 143 -3.40 4.94 21.49
CA ASN A 143 -1.95 5.14 21.57
C ASN A 143 -1.60 6.56 22.03
N PRO A 144 -0.51 6.76 22.78
CA PRO A 144 -0.01 8.10 23.09
C PRO A 144 0.21 8.91 21.81
N GLY A 145 -0.20 10.18 21.85
CA GLY A 145 -0.07 11.12 20.72
C GLY A 145 -1.22 11.06 19.70
N VAL A 146 -2.09 10.05 19.76
CA VAL A 146 -3.32 10.05 18.97
C VAL A 146 -4.38 10.91 19.67
N ARG A 147 -4.77 12.01 19.04
CA ARG A 147 -5.82 12.90 19.57
C ARG A 147 -7.21 12.23 19.43
N PRO A 148 -8.13 12.48 20.38
CA PRO A 148 -9.54 12.18 20.18
C PRO A 148 -10.07 12.84 18.90
N TRP A 149 -10.88 12.12 18.14
CA TRP A 149 -11.45 12.66 16.90
C TRP A 149 -12.21 13.97 17.10
N ASP A 150 -12.96 14.07 18.20
CA ASP A 150 -13.79 15.23 18.49
C ASP A 150 -12.98 16.51 18.83
N GLU A 151 -11.70 16.36 19.18
CA GLU A 151 -10.80 17.47 19.46
C GLU A 151 -10.15 18.07 18.20
N LEU A 152 -10.35 17.45 17.02
CA LEU A 152 -9.85 17.96 15.77
C LEU A 152 -10.71 19.11 15.25
N THR A 153 -10.06 20.08 14.61
CA THR A 153 -10.75 21.13 13.84
C THR A 153 -11.46 20.53 12.63
N VAL A 154 -12.35 21.30 12.00
CA VAL A 154 -13.05 20.88 10.79
C VAL A 154 -12.06 20.54 9.68
N ASN A 155 -11.03 21.35 9.46
CA ASN A 155 -10.05 21.13 8.40
C ASN A 155 -9.15 19.94 8.70
N GLU A 156 -8.72 19.73 9.95
CA GLU A 156 -7.99 18.51 10.34
C GLU A 156 -8.82 17.24 10.08
N LYS A 157 -10.13 17.26 10.34
CA LYS A 157 -11.03 16.15 10.04
C LYS A 157 -11.13 15.89 8.55
N LEU A 158 -11.35 16.94 7.75
CA LEU A 158 -11.41 16.82 6.28
C LEU A 158 -10.12 16.25 5.69
N PHE A 159 -8.98 16.75 6.15
CA PHE A 159 -7.66 16.27 5.71
C PHE A 159 -7.44 14.79 6.08
N ALA A 160 -7.70 14.45 7.35
CA ALA A 160 -7.54 13.07 7.83
C ALA A 160 -8.47 12.09 7.11
N CYS A 161 -9.74 12.47 6.84
CA CYS A 161 -10.67 11.65 6.06
C CYS A 161 -10.15 11.42 4.64
N ARG A 162 -9.68 12.46 3.97
CA ARG A 162 -9.19 12.37 2.60
C ARG A 162 -7.97 11.45 2.49
N LEU A 163 -7.03 11.50 3.44
CA LEU A 163 -5.88 10.61 3.52
C LEU A 163 -6.29 9.14 3.71
N GLN A 164 -7.30 8.87 4.55
CA GLN A 164 -7.82 7.51 4.74
C GLN A 164 -8.60 7.00 3.52
N GLU A 165 -9.32 7.87 2.84
CA GLU A 165 -10.01 7.55 1.58
C GLU A 165 -9.02 7.10 0.51
N ALA A 166 -7.87 7.78 0.38
CA ALA A 166 -6.80 7.41 -0.53
C ALA A 166 -6.19 6.03 -0.18
N PHE A 167 -5.93 5.77 1.11
CA PHE A 167 -5.47 4.47 1.57
C PHE A 167 -6.47 3.35 1.23
N ALA A 168 -7.76 3.56 1.51
CA ALA A 168 -8.80 2.58 1.22
C ALA A 168 -8.99 2.36 -0.29
N ALA A 169 -8.90 3.43 -1.09
CA ALA A 169 -8.97 3.36 -2.54
C ALA A 169 -7.80 2.55 -3.14
N MET A 170 -6.59 2.73 -2.60
CA MET A 170 -5.41 1.96 -3.02
C MET A 170 -5.58 0.47 -2.70
N LEU A 171 -6.10 0.14 -1.52
CA LEU A 171 -6.36 -1.25 -1.13
C LEU A 171 -7.42 -1.90 -2.03
N ASP A 172 -8.54 -1.22 -2.26
CA ASP A 172 -9.63 -1.68 -3.13
C ASP A 172 -9.16 -1.89 -4.58
N HIS A 173 -8.32 -0.98 -5.08
CA HIS A 173 -7.69 -1.13 -6.40
C HIS A 173 -6.76 -2.34 -6.44
N THR A 174 -5.92 -2.51 -5.42
CA THR A 174 -4.98 -3.65 -5.35
C THR A 174 -5.74 -4.98 -5.26
N ASP A 175 -6.80 -5.06 -4.47
CA ASP A 175 -7.66 -6.25 -4.37
C ASP A 175 -8.30 -6.60 -5.73
N ALA A 176 -8.79 -5.60 -6.45
CA ALA A 176 -9.31 -5.81 -7.81
C ALA A 176 -8.24 -6.35 -8.77
N GLN A 177 -7.00 -5.88 -8.66
CA GLN A 177 -5.89 -6.38 -9.49
C GLN A 177 -5.48 -7.80 -9.10
N ILE A 178 -5.47 -8.15 -7.82
CA ILE A 178 -5.30 -9.55 -7.37
C ILE A 178 -6.42 -10.41 -7.97
N GLY A 179 -7.66 -9.95 -7.96
CA GLY A 179 -8.81 -10.62 -8.59
C GLY A 179 -8.55 -10.94 -10.07
N ARG A 180 -7.92 -10.03 -10.83
CA ARG A 180 -7.53 -10.27 -12.24
C ARG A 180 -6.51 -11.43 -12.38
N LEU A 181 -5.53 -11.51 -11.48
CA LEU A 181 -4.57 -12.62 -11.47
C LEU A 181 -5.26 -13.94 -11.15
N LEU A 182 -6.15 -13.98 -10.16
CA LEU A 182 -6.90 -15.18 -9.78
C LEU A 182 -7.79 -15.65 -10.93
N GLN A 183 -8.49 -14.74 -11.58
CA GLN A 183 -9.30 -15.05 -12.75
C GLN A 183 -8.43 -15.62 -13.90
N PHE A 184 -7.26 -15.03 -14.15
CA PHE A 184 -6.33 -15.55 -15.17
C PHE A 184 -5.87 -16.98 -14.87
N LEU A 185 -5.55 -17.30 -13.62
CA LEU A 185 -5.18 -18.66 -13.21
C LEU A 185 -6.32 -19.64 -13.41
N ASP A 186 -7.55 -19.25 -13.11
CA ASP A 186 -8.76 -20.07 -13.28
C ASP A 186 -9.04 -20.36 -14.78
N GLU A 187 -9.02 -19.32 -15.63
CA GLU A 187 -9.19 -19.43 -17.07
C GLU A 187 -8.14 -20.34 -17.76
N ARG A 188 -6.98 -20.51 -17.12
CA ARG A 188 -5.89 -21.39 -17.59
C ARG A 188 -5.88 -22.76 -16.92
N ASN A 189 -6.87 -23.07 -16.07
CA ASN A 189 -6.94 -24.31 -15.28
C ASN A 189 -5.69 -24.54 -14.43
N LEU A 190 -5.11 -23.46 -13.87
CA LEU A 190 -3.93 -23.52 -13.00
C LEU A 190 -4.28 -23.47 -11.51
N THR A 191 -5.46 -22.99 -11.14
CA THR A 191 -5.88 -22.73 -9.77
C THR A 191 -5.77 -23.96 -8.87
N ASP A 192 -6.27 -25.11 -9.32
CA ASP A 192 -6.31 -26.34 -8.52
C ASP A 192 -4.91 -26.92 -8.19
N ASN A 193 -3.88 -26.48 -8.91
CA ASN A 193 -2.48 -26.93 -8.72
C ASN A 193 -1.57 -25.75 -8.34
N THR A 194 -2.12 -24.66 -7.83
CA THR A 194 -1.34 -23.49 -7.41
C THR A 194 -1.64 -23.16 -5.94
N MET A 195 -0.61 -23.16 -5.11
CA MET A 195 -0.71 -22.64 -3.75
C MET A 195 -0.61 -21.11 -3.79
N ILE A 196 -1.62 -20.43 -3.27
CA ILE A 196 -1.66 -18.97 -3.20
C ILE A 196 -1.56 -18.56 -1.73
N MET A 197 -0.57 -17.71 -1.43
CA MET A 197 -0.36 -17.16 -0.10
C MET A 197 -0.48 -15.63 -0.18
N LEU A 198 -1.39 -15.05 0.60
CA LEU A 198 -1.55 -13.61 0.75
C LEU A 198 -1.20 -13.23 2.18
N LEU A 199 -0.31 -12.26 2.34
CA LEU A 199 0.12 -11.78 3.66
C LEU A 199 0.44 -10.29 3.63
N SER A 200 0.38 -9.65 4.79
CA SER A 200 0.99 -8.37 5.07
C SER A 200 2.31 -8.61 5.82
N ASP A 201 3.34 -7.85 5.50
CA ASP A 201 4.68 -8.00 6.06
C ASP A 201 4.84 -7.33 7.44
N ASN A 202 4.04 -6.33 7.73
CA ASN A 202 4.03 -5.60 9.00
C ASN A 202 2.67 -4.96 9.29
N GLY A 203 2.55 -4.39 10.49
CA GLY A 203 1.40 -3.58 10.88
C GLY A 203 1.38 -2.19 10.21
N ALA A 204 0.32 -1.44 10.45
CA ALA A 204 0.10 -0.13 9.87
C ALA A 204 1.20 0.87 10.23
N SER A 205 1.62 1.66 9.25
CA SER A 205 2.69 2.65 9.37
C SER A 205 2.29 3.84 10.24
N ARG A 206 3.28 4.47 10.89
CA ARG A 206 3.15 5.74 11.60
C ARG A 206 3.85 6.91 10.89
N GLU A 207 4.37 6.68 9.72
CA GLU A 207 5.26 7.60 9.01
C GLU A 207 4.55 8.89 8.57
N GLY A 208 3.23 8.88 8.44
CA GLY A 208 2.44 10.09 8.23
C GLY A 208 2.32 11.03 9.44
N GLY A 209 2.90 10.66 10.59
CA GLY A 209 2.88 11.50 11.79
C GLY A 209 1.51 11.63 12.46
N PRO A 210 1.39 12.55 13.44
CA PRO A 210 0.16 12.68 14.23
C PRO A 210 -1.03 13.23 13.42
N GLN A 211 -0.80 14.04 12.39
CA GLN A 211 -1.85 14.70 11.60
C GLN A 211 -2.00 14.17 10.18
N GLY A 212 -1.09 13.30 9.71
CA GLY A 212 -0.96 12.95 8.30
C GLY A 212 -0.13 13.98 7.53
N VAL A 213 0.27 13.63 6.31
CA VAL A 213 1.07 14.49 5.45
C VAL A 213 0.58 14.45 4.01
N MET A 214 0.65 15.57 3.33
CA MET A 214 0.43 15.69 1.89
C MET A 214 1.66 15.20 1.10
N ASP A 215 2.84 15.41 1.69
CA ASP A 215 4.13 14.96 1.16
C ASP A 215 4.99 14.39 2.30
N GLU A 216 5.31 13.10 2.26
CA GLU A 216 6.14 12.43 3.28
C GLU A 216 7.52 13.06 3.44
N TRP A 217 8.09 13.61 2.37
CA TRP A 217 9.39 14.28 2.42
C TRP A 217 9.36 15.53 3.31
N SER A 218 8.23 16.21 3.41
CA SER A 218 8.04 17.31 4.38
C SER A 218 8.22 16.81 5.80
N PHE A 219 7.60 15.68 6.16
CA PHE A 219 7.74 15.09 7.49
C PHE A 219 9.18 14.66 7.80
N PHE A 220 9.85 13.98 6.88
CA PHE A 220 11.24 13.53 7.08
C PHE A 220 12.24 14.68 7.16
N ASN A 221 11.95 15.81 6.53
CA ASN A 221 12.75 17.02 6.62
C ASN A 221 12.36 17.96 7.78
N ALA A 222 11.44 17.53 8.65
CA ALA A 222 10.91 18.31 9.76
C ALA A 222 10.25 19.65 9.31
N GLU A 223 9.68 19.65 8.12
CA GLU A 223 8.87 20.74 7.59
C GLU A 223 7.39 20.45 7.90
N TRP A 224 6.75 21.39 8.62
CA TRP A 224 5.36 21.23 9.00
C TRP A 224 4.44 21.82 7.94
N GLU A 225 3.56 20.99 7.41
CA GLU A 225 2.55 21.40 6.45
C GLU A 225 1.39 22.14 7.14
N ASN A 226 0.86 23.13 6.46
CA ASN A 226 -0.32 23.87 6.91
C ASN A 226 -1.59 23.19 6.41
N VAL A 227 -2.32 22.55 7.32
CA VAL A 227 -3.54 21.81 7.01
C VAL A 227 -4.63 22.72 6.41
N ASP A 228 -4.76 23.97 6.91
CA ASP A 228 -5.77 24.90 6.39
C ASP A 228 -5.49 25.29 4.93
N ASP A 229 -4.22 25.47 4.58
CA ASP A 229 -3.81 25.73 3.20
C ASP A 229 -4.02 24.52 2.29
N ILE A 230 -3.68 23.33 2.75
CA ILE A 230 -3.92 22.09 1.99
C ILE A 230 -5.42 21.92 1.72
N VAL A 231 -6.26 22.08 2.74
CA VAL A 231 -7.72 21.93 2.60
C VAL A 231 -8.30 22.98 1.65
N ALA A 232 -7.78 24.20 1.67
CA ALA A 232 -8.25 25.28 0.80
C ALA A 232 -7.85 25.09 -0.67
N ASN A 233 -6.67 24.48 -0.95
CA ASN A 233 -6.06 24.58 -2.28
C ASN A 233 -5.69 23.22 -2.90
N ARG A 234 -5.48 22.16 -2.13
CA ARG A 234 -4.85 20.92 -2.59
C ARG A 234 -5.51 19.63 -2.10
N LEU A 235 -6.65 19.73 -1.43
CA LEU A 235 -7.32 18.56 -0.83
C LEU A 235 -7.62 17.46 -1.87
N ASP A 236 -7.93 17.84 -3.10
CA ASP A 236 -8.26 16.92 -4.18
C ASP A 236 -7.03 16.31 -4.88
N ASP A 237 -5.82 16.78 -4.59
CA ASP A 237 -4.59 16.15 -5.05
C ASP A 237 -4.30 14.83 -4.30
N ILE A 238 -4.82 14.68 -3.07
CA ILE A 238 -4.57 13.51 -2.22
C ILE A 238 -5.05 12.22 -2.90
N GLY A 239 -4.16 11.27 -3.00
CA GLY A 239 -4.40 9.98 -3.67
C GLY A 239 -4.08 9.99 -5.16
N THR A 240 -3.80 11.14 -5.75
CA THR A 240 -3.44 11.31 -7.15
C THR A 240 -1.93 11.42 -7.34
N LYS A 241 -1.48 11.46 -8.59
CA LYS A 241 -0.06 11.67 -8.96
C LYS A 241 0.54 13.01 -8.50
N ASN A 242 -0.26 13.90 -7.93
CA ASN A 242 0.17 15.24 -7.49
C ASN A 242 0.49 15.30 -5.99
N ALA A 243 0.40 14.19 -5.27
CA ALA A 243 0.66 14.11 -3.84
C ALA A 243 1.47 12.88 -3.49
N HIS A 244 2.32 12.97 -2.48
CA HIS A 244 3.07 11.83 -1.93
C HIS A 244 2.62 11.59 -0.49
N SER A 245 1.31 11.31 -0.33
CA SER A 245 0.61 11.43 0.95
C SER A 245 0.63 10.17 1.80
N ASN A 246 0.58 10.38 3.13
CA ASN A 246 0.42 9.32 4.12
C ASN A 246 -0.56 9.73 5.23
N TYR A 247 -1.31 8.76 5.76
CA TYR A 247 -2.37 8.98 6.74
C TYR A 247 -1.85 9.21 8.16
N PRO A 248 -2.67 9.88 9.05
CA PRO A 248 -2.29 10.15 10.43
C PRO A 248 -2.32 8.92 11.33
N TRP A 249 -1.63 9.00 12.48
CA TRP A 249 -1.58 7.96 13.51
C TRP A 249 -2.94 7.44 13.97
N GLY A 250 -3.98 8.29 13.93
CA GLY A 250 -5.33 7.86 14.27
C GLY A 250 -5.82 6.72 13.36
N TRP A 251 -5.64 6.84 12.07
CA TRP A 251 -5.98 5.80 11.10
C TRP A 251 -5.03 4.61 11.14
N SER A 252 -3.73 4.84 11.38
CA SER A 252 -2.79 3.73 11.62
C SER A 252 -3.24 2.85 12.78
N GLN A 253 -3.72 3.47 13.86
CA GLN A 253 -4.23 2.71 15.01
C GLN A 253 -5.52 1.95 14.67
N VAL A 254 -6.38 2.48 13.80
CA VAL A 254 -7.56 1.75 13.29
C VAL A 254 -7.12 0.51 12.52
N GLY A 255 -6.15 0.66 11.62
CA GLY A 255 -5.59 -0.45 10.83
C GLY A 255 -5.00 -1.59 11.68
N ASN A 256 -4.48 -1.27 12.87
CA ASN A 256 -3.89 -2.24 13.80
C ASN A 256 -4.86 -2.80 14.85
N THR A 257 -6.16 -2.50 14.76
CA THR A 257 -7.18 -3.01 15.69
C THR A 257 -7.16 -4.55 15.78
N PRO A 258 -7.18 -5.14 16.99
CA PRO A 258 -7.36 -4.54 18.31
C PRO A 258 -6.04 -4.16 19.01
N SER A 259 -4.91 -4.36 18.37
CA SER A 259 -3.58 -4.21 18.93
C SER A 259 -3.20 -2.73 19.16
N ARG A 260 -2.05 -2.54 19.81
CA ARG A 260 -1.41 -1.23 20.01
C ARG A 260 -0.19 -1.11 19.13
N TRP A 261 0.23 0.15 18.97
CA TRP A 261 1.45 0.54 18.31
C TRP A 261 1.41 0.34 16.79
N TYR A 262 2.54 0.48 16.14
CA TYR A 262 2.67 0.64 14.69
C TYR A 262 3.86 -0.15 14.14
N LYS A 263 3.96 -0.25 12.85
CA LYS A 263 5.17 -0.69 12.13
C LYS A 263 6.44 -0.18 12.83
N SER A 264 7.49 -0.97 12.85
CA SER A 264 8.80 -0.73 13.50
C SER A 264 8.82 -0.85 15.04
N GLN A 265 7.70 -1.15 15.68
CA GLN A 265 7.64 -1.37 17.12
C GLN A 265 7.42 -2.86 17.38
N THR A 266 8.28 -3.45 18.21
CA THR A 266 8.19 -4.88 18.60
C THR A 266 7.00 -5.12 19.53
N TYR A 267 5.80 -4.98 19.01
CA TYR A 267 4.53 -5.14 19.71
C TYR A 267 3.44 -5.59 18.73
N GLY A 268 2.30 -6.10 19.24
CA GLY A 268 1.25 -6.72 18.45
C GLY A 268 0.69 -5.91 17.27
N GLY A 269 0.80 -4.58 17.27
CA GLY A 269 0.43 -3.72 16.13
C GLY A 269 1.60 -3.37 15.20
N GLY A 270 2.80 -3.82 15.50
CA GLY A 270 4.01 -3.51 14.74
C GLY A 270 4.59 -4.66 13.92
N ILE A 271 4.08 -5.86 14.14
CA ILE A 271 4.51 -7.11 13.50
C ILE A 271 3.37 -7.68 12.71
#